data_ccad9a7b41c1e0e0fd7045ee28cf2bcb
#
_entry.id   ccad9a7b41c1e0e0fd7045ee28cf2bcb
#
_cell.length_a   1.000
_cell.length_b   1.000
_cell.length_c   1.000
_cell.angle_alpha   90.00
_cell.angle_beta   90.00
_cell.angle_gamma   90.00
#
_symmetry.space_group_name_H-M   'P 1'
#
loop_
_entity.id
_entity.type
_entity.pdbx_description
1 polymer ?
#
loop_
_entity_poly.entity_id
_entity_poly.type
_entity_poly.pdbx_seq_one_letter_code
_entity_poly.pdbx_strand_id
1 'polypeptide(L)'
;MNENIIKLINDICWWIPFRSKRNLLRNQLISTITDNMHVKNREIYQFIKKTIDLTTNCDDLETKKRIFKENICLVEIGIFSYCNRKCWFCPNSVIDRHSDNIQLKEEIFLKILNELKDINYSNGIRLHRYNEPLYDIELLIKRIKQVKEYLPNCKIQINTNGDYLNLEYLIDLKDAGIDSMLINYYYNGSDKNIEFNLPQIKSNMNKLMQKLKLNYHIDNESDNSIIMKSKYYNIDITYSSINMNILGCDRGGVIDVKSKIRTAPCFHPNMQVSIDYDGIYTLCCNIRSDVKEHENYLIGNVENNNIFELFTSDKIIEFRKHLLRGNSKKIGACTYCSM
;
A
#
# COMPACT_ATOMS: atom_id res chain seq x y z
N MET A 1 -10.63 -6.77 21.12
CA MET A 1 -9.20 -6.73 21.54
C MET A 1 -8.56 -8.04 21.14
N ASN A 2 -7.32 -8.03 20.63
CA ASN A 2 -6.64 -9.25 20.14
C ASN A 2 -6.36 -10.19 21.31
N GLU A 3 -6.64 -11.51 21.18
CA GLU A 3 -6.38 -12.53 22.21
C GLU A 3 -4.92 -12.54 22.66
N ASN A 4 -3.98 -12.29 21.75
CA ASN A 4 -2.57 -12.16 22.07
C ASN A 4 -2.26 -10.97 23.00
N ILE A 5 -2.95 -9.85 22.84
CA ILE A 5 -2.81 -8.68 23.73
C ILE A 5 -3.37 -9.01 25.11
N ILE A 6 -4.51 -9.70 25.17
CA ILE A 6 -5.10 -10.15 26.45
C ILE A 6 -4.15 -11.14 27.16
N LYS A 7 -3.57 -12.07 26.39
CA LYS A 7 -2.59 -13.03 26.93
C LYS A 7 -1.36 -12.29 27.48
N LEU A 8 -0.79 -11.35 26.70
CA LEU A 8 0.36 -10.54 27.14
C LEU A 8 0.05 -9.74 28.41
N ILE A 9 -1.12 -9.11 28.50
CA ILE A 9 -1.56 -8.40 29.70
C ILE A 9 -1.66 -9.35 30.89
N ASN A 10 -2.21 -10.55 30.69
CA ASN A 10 -2.31 -11.56 31.74
C ASN A 10 -0.93 -12.02 32.20
N ASP A 11 0.00 -12.26 31.27
CA ASP A 11 1.38 -12.67 31.56
C ASP A 11 2.14 -11.58 32.34
N ILE A 12 2.02 -10.31 31.94
CA ILE A 12 2.59 -9.17 32.68
C ILE A 12 2.00 -9.06 34.08
N CYS A 13 0.69 -9.22 34.23
CA CYS A 13 0.02 -9.10 35.53
C CYS A 13 0.24 -10.32 36.44
N TRP A 14 0.61 -11.49 35.90
CA TRP A 14 0.80 -12.72 36.64
C TRP A 14 1.81 -12.58 37.78
N TRP A 15 2.87 -11.81 37.60
CA TRP A 15 3.95 -11.59 38.56
C TRP A 15 3.53 -10.77 39.80
N ILE A 16 2.31 -10.21 39.81
CA ILE A 16 1.81 -9.42 40.94
C ILE A 16 1.18 -10.38 41.96
N PRO A 17 1.76 -10.55 43.20
CA PRO A 17 1.32 -11.53 44.14
C PRO A 17 -0.08 -11.26 44.74
N PHE A 18 -0.52 -9.98 44.75
CA PHE A 18 -1.81 -9.59 45.30
C PHE A 18 -2.91 -9.59 44.24
N ARG A 19 -3.90 -10.47 44.34
CA ARG A 19 -5.00 -10.63 43.38
C ARG A 19 -5.74 -9.34 43.08
N SER A 20 -6.01 -8.53 44.09
CA SER A 20 -6.70 -7.22 43.91
C SER A 20 -5.87 -6.24 43.08
N LYS A 21 -4.57 -6.09 43.35
CA LYS A 21 -3.66 -5.21 42.60
C LYS A 21 -3.45 -5.74 41.18
N ARG A 22 -3.36 -7.04 40.98
CA ARG A 22 -3.28 -7.70 39.67
C ARG A 22 -4.48 -7.38 38.81
N ASN A 23 -5.69 -7.55 39.37
CA ASN A 23 -6.95 -7.24 38.65
C ASN A 23 -7.08 -5.75 38.34
N LEU A 24 -6.67 -4.87 39.25
CA LEU A 24 -6.68 -3.43 39.03
C LEU A 24 -5.76 -3.04 37.85
N LEU A 25 -4.49 -3.48 37.87
CA LEU A 25 -3.55 -3.21 36.78
C LEU A 25 -4.03 -3.79 35.45
N ARG A 26 -4.53 -5.03 35.46
CA ARG A 26 -5.09 -5.67 34.27
C ARG A 26 -6.22 -4.84 33.67
N ASN A 27 -7.17 -4.38 34.49
CA ASN A 27 -8.30 -3.58 34.02
C ASN A 27 -7.84 -2.20 33.52
N GLN A 28 -6.86 -1.58 34.17
CA GLN A 28 -6.27 -0.31 33.71
C GLN A 28 -5.57 -0.47 32.35
N LEU A 29 -4.76 -1.52 32.15
CA LEU A 29 -4.10 -1.80 30.88
C LEU A 29 -5.11 -2.07 29.77
N ILE A 30 -6.14 -2.85 30.05
CA ILE A 30 -7.24 -3.13 29.10
C ILE A 30 -7.96 -1.84 28.73
N SER A 31 -8.35 -1.01 29.70
CA SER A 31 -9.02 0.26 29.48
C SER A 31 -8.13 1.19 28.63
N THR A 32 -6.87 1.41 29.01
CA THR A 32 -5.95 2.30 28.28
C THR A 32 -5.76 1.87 26.82
N ILE A 33 -5.61 0.56 26.56
CA ILE A 33 -5.45 0.05 25.19
C ILE A 33 -6.74 0.22 24.40
N THR A 34 -7.89 -0.05 25.04
CA THR A 34 -9.21 0.11 24.41
C THR A 34 -9.50 1.57 24.10
N ASP A 35 -9.21 2.48 25.02
CA ASP A 35 -9.41 3.92 24.86
C ASP A 35 -8.54 4.47 23.74
N ASN A 36 -7.26 4.09 23.67
CA ASN A 36 -6.35 4.48 22.58
C ASN A 36 -6.83 3.95 21.20
N MET A 37 -7.36 2.73 21.15
CA MET A 37 -7.95 2.19 19.90
C MET A 37 -9.21 2.95 19.50
N HIS A 38 -10.06 3.33 20.46
CA HIS A 38 -11.26 4.14 20.20
C HIS A 38 -10.90 5.55 19.74
N VAL A 39 -9.91 6.20 20.36
CA VAL A 39 -9.43 7.52 19.95
C VAL A 39 -8.93 7.48 18.51
N LYS A 40 -8.03 6.53 18.17
CA LYS A 40 -7.49 6.40 16.81
C LYS A 40 -8.58 6.13 15.76
N ASN A 41 -9.53 5.26 16.06
CA ASN A 41 -10.66 5.01 15.18
C ASN A 41 -11.55 6.26 15.05
N ARG A 42 -11.72 7.06 16.09
CA ARG A 42 -12.46 8.32 16.08
C ARG A 42 -11.79 9.37 15.20
N GLU A 43 -10.47 9.50 15.26
CA GLU A 43 -9.69 10.43 14.40
C GLU A 43 -9.84 10.05 12.92
N ILE A 44 -9.66 8.77 12.59
CA ILE A 44 -9.88 8.26 11.23
C ILE A 44 -11.29 8.54 10.76
N TYR A 45 -12.29 8.28 11.60
CA TYR A 45 -13.69 8.55 11.29
C TYR A 45 -13.94 10.04 10.99
N GLN A 46 -13.43 10.95 11.83
CA GLN A 46 -13.58 12.39 11.66
C GLN A 46 -12.90 12.88 10.38
N PHE A 47 -11.70 12.36 10.09
CA PHE A 47 -10.99 12.67 8.85
C PHE A 47 -11.81 12.26 7.61
N ILE A 48 -12.30 11.02 7.56
CA ILE A 48 -13.09 10.52 6.44
C ILE A 48 -14.39 11.32 6.29
N LYS A 49 -15.08 11.58 7.41
CA LYS A 49 -16.32 12.36 7.42
C LYS A 49 -16.09 13.76 6.86
N LYS A 50 -15.04 14.46 7.33
CA LYS A 50 -14.65 15.78 6.81
C LYS A 50 -14.41 15.74 5.29
N THR A 51 -13.70 14.74 4.79
CA THR A 51 -13.45 14.60 3.35
C THR A 51 -14.76 14.38 2.58
N ILE A 52 -15.67 13.57 3.08
CA ILE A 52 -17.00 13.36 2.48
C ILE A 52 -17.79 14.68 2.44
N ASP A 53 -17.85 15.38 3.57
CA ASP A 53 -18.61 16.64 3.68
C ASP A 53 -18.06 17.70 2.71
N LEU A 54 -16.74 17.81 2.59
CA LEU A 54 -16.07 18.74 1.67
C LEU A 54 -16.30 18.39 0.21
N THR A 55 -16.31 17.09 -0.15
CA THR A 55 -16.44 16.64 -1.55
C THR A 55 -17.89 16.60 -2.02
N THR A 56 -18.87 16.41 -1.12
CA THR A 56 -20.29 16.26 -1.49
C THR A 56 -20.91 17.56 -2.06
N ASN A 57 -20.37 18.73 -1.69
CA ASN A 57 -20.91 20.04 -2.09
C ASN A 57 -19.86 20.86 -2.86
N CYS A 58 -19.01 20.19 -3.66
CA CYS A 58 -17.89 20.83 -4.34
C CYS A 58 -18.11 20.80 -5.86
N ASP A 59 -18.54 21.93 -6.42
CA ASP A 59 -18.79 22.03 -7.87
C ASP A 59 -17.61 22.62 -8.65
N ASP A 60 -16.86 23.54 -8.06
CA ASP A 60 -15.77 24.21 -8.76
C ASP A 60 -14.43 23.44 -8.70
N LEU A 61 -13.66 23.55 -9.79
CA LEU A 61 -12.40 22.82 -9.96
C LEU A 61 -11.33 23.24 -8.95
N GLU A 62 -11.25 24.51 -8.57
CA GLU A 62 -10.21 25.00 -7.64
C GLU A 62 -10.43 24.45 -6.25
N THR A 63 -11.67 24.35 -5.80
CA THR A 63 -12.00 23.68 -4.54
C THR A 63 -11.66 22.19 -4.60
N LYS A 64 -11.96 21.50 -5.72
CA LYS A 64 -11.59 20.08 -5.93
C LYS A 64 -10.07 19.88 -5.86
N LYS A 65 -9.28 20.74 -6.50
CA LYS A 65 -7.82 20.76 -6.42
C LYS A 65 -7.31 20.93 -4.99
N ARG A 66 -7.88 21.89 -4.25
CA ARG A 66 -7.50 22.13 -2.86
C ARG A 66 -7.80 20.93 -1.97
N ILE A 67 -8.99 20.34 -2.08
CA ILE A 67 -9.38 19.14 -1.32
C ILE A 67 -8.43 17.97 -1.64
N PHE A 68 -8.12 17.75 -2.91
CA PHE A 68 -7.16 16.72 -3.33
C PHE A 68 -5.79 16.93 -2.67
N LYS A 69 -5.22 18.13 -2.78
CA LYS A 69 -3.91 18.47 -2.22
C LYS A 69 -3.84 18.25 -0.70
N GLU A 70 -4.90 18.63 0.02
CA GLU A 70 -4.97 18.52 1.49
C GLU A 70 -5.12 17.07 1.99
N ASN A 71 -5.69 16.18 1.17
CA ASN A 71 -6.05 14.83 1.61
C ASN A 71 -5.14 13.75 1.04
N ILE A 72 -4.65 13.87 -0.21
CA ILE A 72 -3.91 12.80 -0.87
C ILE A 72 -2.44 12.84 -0.46
N CYS A 73 -2.01 11.78 0.22
CA CYS A 73 -0.62 11.59 0.61
C CYS A 73 0.16 10.66 -0.33
N LEU A 74 -0.53 9.89 -1.19
CA LEU A 74 0.10 8.97 -2.12
C LEU A 74 -0.67 8.89 -3.44
N VAL A 75 0.02 9.10 -4.55
CA VAL A 75 -0.47 8.77 -5.90
C VAL A 75 0.32 7.56 -6.40
N GLU A 76 -0.38 6.45 -6.59
CA GLU A 76 0.18 5.18 -7.07
C GLU A 76 -0.17 5.00 -8.54
N ILE A 77 0.85 4.81 -9.40
CA ILE A 77 0.71 4.72 -10.85
C ILE A 77 1.37 3.45 -11.34
N GLY A 78 0.59 2.55 -11.93
CA GLY A 78 1.10 1.38 -12.65
C GLY A 78 1.68 1.82 -14.00
N ILE A 79 3.00 1.82 -14.13
CA ILE A 79 3.67 2.30 -15.35
C ILE A 79 3.65 1.28 -16.49
N PHE A 80 3.45 -0.01 -16.18
CA PHE A 80 3.21 -1.10 -17.12
C PHE A 80 2.58 -2.31 -16.40
N SER A 81 2.18 -3.34 -17.16
CA SER A 81 1.42 -4.48 -16.63
C SER A 81 2.28 -5.64 -16.12
N TYR A 82 3.46 -5.88 -16.70
CA TYR A 82 4.24 -7.13 -16.53
C TYR A 82 4.80 -7.34 -15.13
N CYS A 83 4.75 -8.59 -14.66
CA CYS A 83 5.49 -9.07 -13.49
C CYS A 83 6.08 -10.46 -13.78
N ASN A 84 7.34 -10.70 -13.42
CA ASN A 84 8.01 -11.98 -13.63
C ASN A 84 7.55 -13.10 -12.70
N ARG A 85 6.71 -12.80 -11.68
CA ARG A 85 6.23 -13.77 -10.69
C ARG A 85 4.72 -13.97 -10.75
N LYS A 86 4.27 -15.22 -10.48
CA LYS A 86 2.88 -15.64 -10.29
C LYS A 86 2.64 -16.04 -8.83
N CYS A 87 2.89 -15.11 -7.89
CA CYS A 87 2.74 -15.40 -6.47
C CYS A 87 1.28 -15.77 -6.14
N TRP A 88 1.05 -16.89 -5.43
CA TRP A 88 -0.28 -17.42 -5.12
C TRP A 88 -1.21 -16.45 -4.40
N PHE A 89 -0.64 -15.49 -3.64
CA PHE A 89 -1.37 -14.44 -2.91
C PHE A 89 -1.56 -13.15 -3.73
N CYS A 90 -1.16 -13.14 -4.97
CA CYS A 90 -1.26 -12.01 -5.89
C CYS A 90 -2.26 -12.32 -7.01
N PRO A 91 -3.09 -11.37 -7.44
CA PRO A 91 -3.98 -11.58 -8.59
C PRO A 91 -3.26 -12.03 -9.87
N ASN A 92 -1.95 -11.80 -10.01
CA ASN A 92 -1.14 -12.31 -11.12
C ASN A 92 -1.06 -13.86 -11.16
N SER A 93 -1.51 -14.56 -10.10
CA SER A 93 -1.63 -16.02 -10.13
C SER A 93 -2.87 -16.51 -10.93
N VAL A 94 -3.88 -15.65 -11.07
CA VAL A 94 -5.17 -15.96 -11.74
C VAL A 94 -5.42 -15.09 -12.97
N ILE A 95 -4.79 -13.92 -13.07
CA ILE A 95 -4.87 -13.02 -14.23
C ILE A 95 -3.51 -12.99 -14.91
N ASP A 96 -3.48 -13.20 -16.22
CA ASP A 96 -2.22 -13.18 -16.97
C ASP A 96 -1.65 -11.76 -17.09
N ARG A 97 -0.45 -11.58 -16.58
CA ARG A 97 0.40 -10.40 -16.75
C ARG A 97 1.84 -10.78 -17.13
N HIS A 98 1.97 -11.91 -17.83
CA HIS A 98 3.26 -12.42 -18.30
C HIS A 98 3.34 -12.47 -19.83
N SER A 99 2.19 -12.63 -20.50
CA SER A 99 2.16 -12.75 -21.96
C SER A 99 2.41 -11.42 -22.66
N ASP A 100 1.87 -10.31 -22.08
CA ASP A 100 1.99 -8.97 -22.65
C ASP A 100 2.51 -7.97 -21.64
N ASN A 101 3.39 -7.07 -22.08
CA ASN A 101 3.81 -5.92 -21.31
C ASN A 101 3.16 -4.65 -21.88
N ILE A 102 1.96 -4.33 -21.39
CA ILE A 102 1.23 -3.13 -21.78
C ILE A 102 1.75 -1.97 -20.94
N GLN A 103 2.28 -0.94 -21.58
CA GLN A 103 2.80 0.25 -20.92
C GLN A 103 1.72 1.34 -20.85
N LEU A 104 1.71 2.08 -19.73
CA LEU A 104 0.93 3.31 -19.63
C LEU A 104 1.43 4.31 -20.66
N LYS A 105 0.52 4.79 -21.51
CA LYS A 105 0.84 5.79 -22.53
C LYS A 105 1.52 7.01 -21.91
N GLU A 106 2.56 7.52 -22.58
CA GLU A 106 3.34 8.64 -22.05
C GLU A 106 2.51 9.90 -21.88
N GLU A 107 1.63 10.18 -22.82
CA GLU A 107 0.71 11.33 -22.77
C GLU A 107 -0.21 11.28 -21.55
N ILE A 108 -0.69 10.10 -21.14
CA ILE A 108 -1.49 9.93 -19.92
C ILE A 108 -0.63 10.19 -18.69
N PHE A 109 0.58 9.63 -18.66
CA PHE A 109 1.50 9.83 -17.54
C PHE A 109 1.85 11.32 -17.36
N LEU A 110 2.19 12.02 -18.44
CA LEU A 110 2.51 13.44 -18.42
C LEU A 110 1.29 14.30 -18.07
N LYS A 111 0.08 13.92 -18.52
CA LYS A 111 -1.17 14.57 -18.10
C LYS A 111 -1.34 14.53 -16.59
N ILE A 112 -1.16 13.35 -15.96
CA ILE A 112 -1.22 13.20 -14.51
C ILE A 112 -0.20 14.12 -13.82
N LEU A 113 1.06 14.15 -14.31
CA LEU A 113 2.10 14.99 -13.73
C LEU A 113 1.77 16.49 -13.85
N ASN A 114 1.23 16.94 -15.00
CA ASN A 114 0.80 18.31 -15.19
C ASN A 114 -0.33 18.70 -14.21
N GLU A 115 -1.34 17.87 -14.05
CA GLU A 115 -2.43 18.11 -13.10
C GLU A 115 -1.90 18.21 -11.66
N LEU A 116 -0.98 17.32 -11.26
CA LEU A 116 -0.35 17.39 -9.95
C LEU A 116 0.57 18.62 -9.77
N LYS A 117 1.22 19.07 -10.86
CA LYS A 117 2.03 20.29 -10.87
C LYS A 117 1.19 21.54 -10.65
N ASP A 118 -0.01 21.60 -11.23
CA ASP A 118 -0.94 22.74 -11.07
C ASP A 118 -1.28 23.02 -9.61
N ILE A 119 -1.28 22.00 -8.77
CA ILE A 119 -1.54 22.14 -7.33
C ILE A 119 -0.27 22.20 -6.49
N ASN A 120 0.92 22.22 -7.10
CA ASN A 120 2.20 22.07 -6.39
C ASN A 120 2.18 20.86 -5.42
N TYR A 121 1.79 19.68 -5.94
CA TYR A 121 1.78 18.44 -5.16
C TYR A 121 3.19 18.06 -4.75
N SER A 122 3.40 17.72 -3.47
CA SER A 122 4.72 17.45 -2.89
C SER A 122 4.77 16.19 -2.01
N ASN A 123 3.68 15.40 -2.01
CA ASN A 123 3.62 14.15 -1.25
C ASN A 123 4.19 12.96 -2.05
N GLY A 124 3.80 11.75 -1.70
CA GLY A 124 4.35 10.52 -2.27
C GLY A 124 3.84 10.20 -3.68
N ILE A 125 4.75 9.76 -4.55
CA ILE A 125 4.43 9.10 -5.82
C ILE A 125 5.03 7.70 -5.83
N ARG A 126 4.22 6.70 -6.17
CA ARG A 126 4.64 5.30 -6.29
C ARG A 126 4.49 4.83 -7.73
N LEU A 127 5.61 4.41 -8.35
CA LEU A 127 5.66 4.06 -9.77
C LEU A 127 5.54 2.55 -10.00
N HIS A 128 4.64 1.91 -9.30
CA HIS A 128 4.27 0.52 -9.56
C HIS A 128 2.90 0.21 -8.95
N ARG A 129 2.29 -0.87 -9.40
CA ARG A 129 1.13 -1.49 -8.77
C ARG A 129 1.34 -3.00 -8.71
N TYR A 130 0.78 -3.78 -9.61
CA TYR A 130 0.95 -5.23 -9.64
C TYR A 130 2.07 -5.71 -10.60
N ASN A 131 2.80 -4.79 -11.20
CA ASN A 131 3.98 -5.05 -12.02
C ASN A 131 5.24 -5.18 -11.18
N GLU A 132 6.30 -5.75 -11.77
CA GLU A 132 7.66 -5.68 -11.21
C GLU A 132 8.42 -4.51 -11.84
N PRO A 133 8.62 -3.41 -11.13
CA PRO A 133 9.15 -2.18 -11.74
C PRO A 133 10.57 -2.30 -12.28
N LEU A 134 11.40 -3.20 -11.72
CA LEU A 134 12.79 -3.40 -12.17
C LEU A 134 12.90 -4.27 -13.43
N TYR A 135 11.80 -4.83 -13.93
CA TYR A 135 11.80 -5.55 -15.20
C TYR A 135 12.14 -4.63 -16.39
N ASP A 136 11.57 -3.43 -16.40
CA ASP A 136 11.84 -2.41 -17.41
C ASP A 136 12.51 -1.20 -16.73
N ILE A 137 13.80 -1.36 -16.42
CA ILE A 137 14.56 -0.36 -15.68
C ILE A 137 14.70 0.95 -16.46
N GLU A 138 14.80 0.89 -17.80
CA GLU A 138 14.95 2.08 -18.64
C GLU A 138 13.67 2.93 -18.57
N LEU A 139 12.50 2.32 -18.71
CA LEU A 139 11.23 3.00 -18.56
C LEU A 139 11.06 3.56 -17.14
N LEU A 140 11.40 2.78 -16.11
CA LEU A 140 11.31 3.22 -14.73
C LEU A 140 12.15 4.48 -14.48
N ILE A 141 13.42 4.47 -14.91
CA ILE A 141 14.34 5.62 -14.81
C ILE A 141 13.79 6.83 -15.54
N LYS A 142 13.28 6.63 -16.77
CA LYS A 142 12.62 7.70 -17.54
C LYS A 142 11.47 8.32 -16.73
N ARG A 143 10.59 7.49 -16.15
CA ARG A 143 9.43 7.97 -15.37
C ARG A 143 9.85 8.66 -14.06
N ILE A 144 10.88 8.18 -13.36
CA ILE A 144 11.42 8.86 -12.18
C ILE A 144 11.94 10.26 -12.56
N LYS A 145 12.73 10.38 -13.63
CA LYS A 145 13.25 11.68 -14.10
C LYS A 145 12.12 12.64 -14.48
N GLN A 146 11.08 12.17 -15.19
CA GLN A 146 9.90 12.98 -15.50
C GLN A 146 9.18 13.46 -14.22
N VAL A 147 9.01 12.60 -13.21
CA VAL A 147 8.43 13.04 -11.93
C VAL A 147 9.29 14.12 -11.28
N LYS A 148 10.62 13.96 -11.24
CA LYS A 148 11.52 14.98 -10.65
C LYS A 148 11.52 16.31 -11.41
N GLU A 149 11.35 16.27 -12.71
CA GLU A 149 11.23 17.47 -13.55
C GLU A 149 9.92 18.24 -13.28
N TYR A 150 8.80 17.54 -13.21
CA TYR A 150 7.48 18.15 -13.02
C TYR A 150 7.17 18.48 -11.57
N LEU A 151 7.63 17.63 -10.64
CA LEU A 151 7.29 17.63 -9.21
C LEU A 151 8.56 17.42 -8.36
N PRO A 152 9.50 18.38 -8.35
CA PRO A 152 10.83 18.21 -7.75
C PRO A 152 10.79 17.89 -6.23
N ASN A 153 9.72 18.32 -5.56
CA ASN A 153 9.55 18.13 -4.11
C ASN A 153 8.84 16.82 -3.74
N CYS A 154 8.34 16.04 -4.72
CA CYS A 154 7.69 14.77 -4.44
C CYS A 154 8.68 13.70 -3.99
N LYS A 155 8.21 12.82 -3.09
CA LYS A 155 8.92 11.63 -2.68
C LYS A 155 8.55 10.45 -3.57
N ILE A 156 9.53 9.90 -4.28
CA ILE A 156 9.32 8.78 -5.20
C ILE A 156 9.68 7.48 -4.50
N GLN A 157 8.75 6.51 -4.57
CA GLN A 157 8.93 5.19 -4.00
C GLN A 157 8.59 4.09 -5.00
N ILE A 158 9.26 2.94 -4.89
CA ILE A 158 8.92 1.71 -5.58
C ILE A 158 8.86 0.54 -4.61
N ASN A 159 8.05 -0.48 -4.94
CA ASN A 159 8.17 -1.79 -4.32
C ASN A 159 8.59 -2.78 -5.40
N THR A 160 9.50 -3.68 -5.05
CA THR A 160 10.04 -4.70 -5.95
C THR A 160 10.10 -6.05 -5.26
N ASN A 161 10.03 -7.13 -6.02
CA ASN A 161 10.31 -8.48 -5.50
C ASN A 161 11.81 -8.77 -5.36
N GLY A 162 12.67 -7.87 -5.86
CA GLY A 162 14.12 -7.92 -5.75
C GLY A 162 14.86 -8.84 -6.73
N ASP A 163 14.14 -9.54 -7.62
CA ASP A 163 14.76 -10.52 -8.52
C ASP A 163 15.78 -9.90 -9.49
N TYR A 164 15.46 -8.71 -10.01
CA TYR A 164 16.31 -7.98 -10.94
C TYR A 164 17.31 -7.06 -10.24
N LEU A 165 17.15 -6.86 -8.91
CA LEU A 165 17.95 -5.87 -8.19
C LEU A 165 19.42 -6.27 -8.12
N ASN A 166 20.27 -5.36 -8.55
CA ASN A 166 21.72 -5.45 -8.49
C ASN A 166 22.29 -4.07 -8.14
N LEU A 167 23.62 -3.98 -7.99
CA LEU A 167 24.28 -2.74 -7.58
C LEU A 167 24.21 -1.67 -8.68
N GLU A 168 24.27 -2.04 -9.95
CA GLU A 168 24.16 -1.13 -11.09
C GLU A 168 22.78 -0.46 -11.10
N TYR A 169 21.70 -1.24 -11.01
CA TYR A 169 20.34 -0.70 -10.92
C TYR A 169 20.14 0.20 -9.71
N LEU A 170 20.79 -0.11 -8.59
CA LEU A 170 20.71 0.74 -7.39
C LEU A 170 21.41 2.09 -7.60
N ILE A 171 22.52 2.11 -8.34
CA ILE A 171 23.23 3.35 -8.75
C ILE A 171 22.33 4.16 -9.67
N ASP A 172 21.78 3.53 -10.71
CA ASP A 172 20.94 4.20 -11.70
C ASP A 172 19.67 4.81 -11.07
N LEU A 173 19.04 4.09 -10.15
CA LEU A 173 17.89 4.58 -9.40
C LEU A 173 18.26 5.77 -8.50
N LYS A 174 19.43 5.74 -7.86
CA LYS A 174 19.95 6.87 -7.07
C LYS A 174 20.15 8.09 -7.97
N ASP A 175 20.76 7.91 -9.13
CA ASP A 175 21.07 9.01 -10.05
C ASP A 175 19.81 9.55 -10.75
N ALA A 176 18.77 8.71 -10.89
CA ALA A 176 17.45 9.13 -11.35
C ALA A 176 16.67 9.94 -10.28
N GLY A 177 17.03 9.80 -9.00
CA GLY A 177 16.42 10.57 -7.91
C GLY A 177 15.31 9.87 -7.15
N ILE A 178 15.34 8.52 -7.04
CA ILE A 178 14.40 7.79 -6.16
C ILE A 178 14.68 8.12 -4.68
N ASP A 179 13.63 8.20 -3.87
CA ASP A 179 13.76 8.49 -2.44
C ASP A 179 13.68 7.25 -1.56
N SER A 180 12.87 6.24 -1.95
CA SER A 180 12.73 5.03 -1.15
C SER A 180 12.39 3.79 -1.97
N MET A 181 12.79 2.63 -1.46
CA MET A 181 12.54 1.32 -2.05
C MET A 181 12.07 0.34 -0.97
N LEU A 182 10.96 -0.34 -1.23
CA LEU A 182 10.53 -1.50 -0.46
C LEU A 182 10.83 -2.78 -1.26
N ILE A 183 11.76 -3.60 -0.78
CA ILE A 183 12.03 -4.91 -1.34
C ILE A 183 11.20 -5.94 -0.58
N ASN A 184 10.38 -6.71 -1.28
CA ASN A 184 9.56 -7.76 -0.69
C ASN A 184 10.13 -9.14 -1.04
N TYR A 185 10.69 -9.82 -0.05
CA TYR A 185 11.14 -11.20 -0.22
C TYR A 185 9.99 -12.17 0.00
N TYR A 186 9.39 -12.61 -1.08
CA TYR A 186 8.25 -13.55 -1.08
C TYR A 186 8.75 -14.99 -0.99
N TYR A 187 9.08 -15.46 0.21
CA TYR A 187 9.69 -16.75 0.45
C TYR A 187 8.86 -17.93 -0.08
N ASN A 188 7.56 -17.92 0.20
CA ASN A 188 6.61 -18.95 -0.25
C ASN A 188 5.75 -18.48 -1.43
N GLY A 189 6.23 -17.54 -2.24
CA GLY A 189 5.43 -16.95 -3.31
C GLY A 189 4.96 -17.93 -4.39
N SER A 190 5.73 -18.98 -4.65
CA SER A 190 5.40 -20.02 -5.65
C SER A 190 4.38 -21.05 -5.15
N ASP A 191 4.35 -21.36 -3.85
CA ASP A 191 3.47 -22.36 -3.26
C ASP A 191 3.07 -21.98 -1.83
N LYS A 192 1.75 -21.93 -1.57
CA LYS A 192 1.18 -21.63 -0.26
C LYS A 192 1.50 -22.66 0.84
N ASN A 193 1.86 -23.88 0.45
CA ASN A 193 2.18 -24.97 1.38
C ASN A 193 3.62 -24.90 1.91
N ILE A 194 4.48 -24.05 1.35
CA ILE A 194 5.82 -23.83 1.88
C ILE A 194 5.71 -23.08 3.21
N GLU A 195 6.15 -23.71 4.30
CA GLU A 195 6.15 -23.11 5.63
C GLU A 195 7.09 -21.91 5.72
N PHE A 196 6.66 -20.87 6.45
CA PHE A 196 7.45 -19.65 6.66
C PHE A 196 8.63 -19.96 7.58
N ASN A 197 9.82 -20.15 7.02
CA ASN A 197 11.05 -20.50 7.73
C ASN A 197 11.92 -19.26 7.97
N LEU A 198 11.78 -18.63 9.12
CA LEU A 198 12.47 -17.38 9.44
C LEU A 198 14.00 -17.46 9.35
N PRO A 199 14.72 -18.52 9.88
CA PRO A 199 16.15 -18.66 9.69
C PRO A 199 16.59 -18.70 8.23
N GLN A 200 15.90 -19.44 7.39
CA GLN A 200 16.20 -19.54 5.96
C GLN A 200 15.93 -18.23 5.23
N ILE A 201 14.82 -17.55 5.56
CA ILE A 201 14.45 -16.24 5.04
C ILE A 201 15.56 -15.23 5.36
N LYS A 202 15.96 -15.17 6.62
CA LYS A 202 17.01 -14.26 7.12
C LYS A 202 18.35 -14.50 6.41
N SER A 203 18.72 -15.77 6.22
CA SER A 203 19.92 -16.15 5.48
C SER A 203 19.88 -15.65 4.03
N ASN A 204 18.75 -15.82 3.33
CA ASN A 204 18.59 -15.39 1.95
C ASN A 204 18.53 -13.87 1.81
N MET A 205 17.86 -13.18 2.74
CA MET A 205 17.85 -11.72 2.78
C MET A 205 19.25 -11.15 2.99
N ASN A 206 20.05 -11.75 3.87
CA ASN A 206 21.45 -11.36 4.09
C ASN A 206 22.29 -11.48 2.82
N LYS A 207 22.11 -12.53 2.03
CA LYS A 207 22.85 -12.71 0.76
C LYS A 207 22.61 -11.55 -0.21
N LEU A 208 21.37 -11.08 -0.33
CA LEU A 208 21.07 -9.93 -1.17
C LEU A 208 21.73 -8.65 -0.64
N MET A 209 21.63 -8.40 0.67
CA MET A 209 22.25 -7.21 1.29
C MET A 209 23.78 -7.19 1.10
N GLN A 210 24.41 -8.35 1.24
CA GLN A 210 25.85 -8.51 0.96
C GLN A 210 26.19 -8.27 -0.51
N LYS A 211 25.39 -8.84 -1.45
CA LYS A 211 25.55 -8.62 -2.89
C LYS A 211 25.47 -7.14 -3.26
N LEU A 212 24.57 -6.41 -2.60
CA LEU A 212 24.38 -4.97 -2.80
C LEU A 212 25.38 -4.11 -1.99
N LYS A 213 26.25 -4.73 -1.17
CA LYS A 213 27.19 -4.06 -0.27
C LYS A 213 26.52 -3.08 0.69
N LEU A 214 25.34 -3.45 1.19
CA LEU A 214 24.53 -2.62 2.09
C LEU A 214 24.70 -3.07 3.54
N ASN A 215 25.01 -2.11 4.41
CA ASN A 215 24.85 -2.28 5.85
C ASN A 215 23.36 -2.15 6.21
N TYR A 216 22.88 -2.99 7.12
CA TYR A 216 21.48 -3.00 7.54
C TYR A 216 21.37 -3.27 9.05
N HIS A 217 20.21 -2.96 9.59
CA HIS A 217 19.78 -3.42 10.91
C HIS A 217 18.38 -4.06 10.82
N ILE A 218 18.09 -4.94 11.76
CA ILE A 218 16.75 -5.53 11.88
C ILE A 218 15.89 -4.54 12.67
N ASP A 219 14.82 -4.05 12.02
CA ASP A 219 13.88 -3.10 12.58
C ASP A 219 12.74 -3.81 13.33
N ASN A 220 12.29 -4.96 12.79
CA ASN A 220 11.28 -5.81 13.42
C ASN A 220 11.50 -7.27 13.04
N GLU A 221 11.26 -8.17 13.98
CA GLU A 221 11.32 -9.63 13.78
C GLU A 221 10.25 -10.31 14.63
N SER A 222 9.52 -11.24 14.01
CA SER A 222 8.51 -12.09 14.67
C SER A 222 8.43 -13.42 13.94
N ASP A 223 7.69 -14.38 14.49
CA ASP A 223 7.47 -15.70 13.85
C ASP A 223 6.87 -15.59 12.44
N ASN A 224 6.24 -14.46 12.10
CA ASN A 224 5.52 -14.27 10.85
C ASN A 224 6.03 -13.11 9.98
N SER A 225 7.09 -12.44 10.40
CA SER A 225 7.64 -11.32 9.64
C SER A 225 9.06 -10.98 10.04
N ILE A 226 9.83 -10.46 9.08
CA ILE A 226 11.11 -9.79 9.32
C ILE A 226 11.18 -8.53 8.48
N ILE A 227 11.69 -7.46 9.08
CA ILE A 227 11.94 -6.18 8.41
C ILE A 227 13.38 -5.77 8.69
N MET A 228 14.14 -5.59 7.63
CA MET A 228 15.50 -5.03 7.65
C MET A 228 15.45 -3.63 7.06
N LYS A 229 16.15 -2.69 7.67
CA LYS A 229 16.32 -1.33 7.13
C LYS A 229 17.77 -1.06 6.80
N SER A 230 17.95 -0.37 5.70
CA SER A 230 19.23 0.07 5.16
C SER A 230 19.08 1.42 4.50
N LYS A 231 20.22 2.00 4.16
CA LYS A 231 20.28 3.24 3.38
C LYS A 231 21.38 3.13 2.32
N TYR A 232 21.05 3.55 1.10
CA TYR A 232 22.03 3.72 0.05
C TYR A 232 22.05 5.19 -0.38
N TYR A 233 23.07 5.94 0.05
CA TYR A 233 23.10 7.41 -0.06
C TYR A 233 21.80 8.05 0.53
N ASN A 234 20.98 8.65 -0.32
CA ASN A 234 19.70 9.27 0.06
C ASN A 234 18.49 8.32 -0.06
N ILE A 235 18.68 7.10 -0.57
CA ILE A 235 17.59 6.11 -0.72
C ILE A 235 17.36 5.38 0.59
N ASP A 236 16.17 5.48 1.14
CA ASP A 236 15.74 4.64 2.25
C ASP A 236 15.28 3.27 1.74
N ILE A 237 15.93 2.19 2.21
CA ILE A 237 15.64 0.83 1.78
C ILE A 237 15.02 0.05 2.92
N THR A 238 13.82 -0.44 2.70
CA THR A 238 13.16 -1.42 3.57
C THR A 238 13.15 -2.77 2.87
N TYR A 239 13.72 -3.79 3.48
CA TYR A 239 13.68 -5.15 2.98
C TYR A 239 12.85 -6.02 3.92
N SER A 240 11.73 -6.54 3.44
CA SER A 240 10.76 -7.25 4.27
C SER A 240 10.41 -8.62 3.73
N SER A 241 10.10 -9.55 4.64
CA SER A 241 9.41 -10.79 4.31
C SER A 241 8.30 -11.00 5.33
N ILE A 242 7.10 -11.33 4.86
CA ILE A 242 5.93 -11.59 5.70
C ILE A 242 5.28 -12.91 5.32
N ASN A 243 4.72 -13.59 6.31
CA ASN A 243 3.96 -14.81 6.10
C ASN A 243 2.61 -14.48 5.47
N MET A 244 2.50 -14.66 4.15
CA MET A 244 1.29 -14.31 3.39
C MET A 244 0.09 -15.19 3.73
N ASN A 245 0.28 -16.39 4.31
CA ASN A 245 -0.81 -17.23 4.81
C ASN A 245 -1.54 -16.60 6.00
N ILE A 246 -0.85 -15.76 6.79
CA ILE A 246 -1.37 -15.13 8.01
C ILE A 246 -1.64 -13.63 7.81
N LEU A 247 -0.71 -12.93 7.15
CA LEU A 247 -0.72 -11.47 7.01
C LEU A 247 -1.12 -11.00 5.61
N GLY A 248 -1.44 -11.91 4.70
CA GLY A 248 -1.92 -11.59 3.36
C GLY A 248 -3.32 -10.95 3.36
N CYS A 249 -3.78 -10.53 2.19
CA CYS A 249 -5.15 -10.04 1.99
C CYS A 249 -5.78 -10.67 0.74
N ASP A 250 -7.10 -10.69 0.69
CA ASP A 250 -7.90 -11.31 -0.36
C ASP A 250 -7.87 -10.60 -1.72
N ARG A 251 -7.16 -9.47 -1.81
CA ARG A 251 -7.04 -8.66 -3.03
C ARG A 251 -8.40 -8.34 -3.68
N GLY A 252 -9.34 -7.86 -2.86
CA GLY A 252 -10.68 -7.52 -3.31
C GLY A 252 -11.53 -8.74 -3.69
N GLY A 253 -11.31 -9.88 -3.05
CA GLY A 253 -12.05 -11.12 -3.26
C GLY A 253 -11.47 -12.04 -4.34
N VAL A 254 -10.32 -11.67 -4.95
CA VAL A 254 -9.71 -12.45 -6.06
C VAL A 254 -8.88 -13.63 -5.53
N ILE A 255 -8.29 -13.47 -4.35
CA ILE A 255 -7.38 -14.45 -3.75
C ILE A 255 -8.00 -15.06 -2.49
N ASP A 256 -7.99 -16.40 -2.39
CA ASP A 256 -8.44 -17.11 -1.19
C ASP A 256 -7.39 -17.05 -0.08
N VAL A 257 -7.32 -15.89 0.58
CA VAL A 257 -6.51 -15.66 1.77
C VAL A 257 -7.43 -15.31 2.94
N LYS A 258 -7.43 -16.14 3.97
CA LYS A 258 -8.21 -15.92 5.18
C LYS A 258 -7.41 -15.07 6.17
N SER A 259 -7.45 -13.77 6.01
CA SER A 259 -6.87 -12.83 6.96
C SER A 259 -7.93 -12.23 7.89
N LYS A 260 -7.47 -11.55 8.94
CA LYS A 260 -8.38 -10.88 9.87
C LYS A 260 -9.08 -9.72 9.17
N ILE A 261 -10.41 -9.82 9.06
CA ILE A 261 -11.24 -8.79 8.41
C ILE A 261 -11.12 -7.46 9.16
N ARG A 262 -10.88 -6.38 8.43
CA ARG A 262 -10.84 -5.02 8.98
C ARG A 262 -12.23 -4.63 9.54
N THR A 263 -12.24 -4.09 10.73
CA THR A 263 -13.45 -3.61 11.42
C THR A 263 -13.52 -2.10 11.52
N ALA A 264 -12.40 -1.41 11.35
CA ALA A 264 -12.33 0.05 11.34
C ALA A 264 -12.80 0.67 10.01
N PRO A 265 -13.14 1.97 9.97
CA PRO A 265 -13.32 2.70 8.72
C PRO A 265 -12.14 2.56 7.77
N CYS A 266 -12.40 2.61 6.45
CA CYS A 266 -11.35 2.56 5.44
C CYS A 266 -10.91 3.96 5.03
N PHE A 267 -9.65 4.27 5.21
CA PHE A 267 -9.09 5.57 4.85
C PHE A 267 -8.52 5.62 3.41
N HIS A 268 -8.24 4.47 2.78
CA HIS A 268 -7.59 4.40 1.47
C HIS A 268 -8.20 5.31 0.40
N PRO A 269 -9.53 5.31 0.15
CA PRO A 269 -10.11 6.16 -0.88
C PRO A 269 -10.04 7.67 -0.57
N ASN A 270 -9.61 8.04 0.65
CA ASN A 270 -9.50 9.42 1.08
C ASN A 270 -8.06 9.94 1.05
N MET A 271 -7.06 9.04 1.12
CA MET A 271 -5.64 9.42 1.26
C MET A 271 -4.77 8.95 0.11
N GLN A 272 -5.28 8.05 -0.74
CA GLN A 272 -4.52 7.44 -1.82
C GLN A 272 -5.32 7.45 -3.11
N VAL A 273 -4.62 7.77 -4.21
CA VAL A 273 -5.08 7.56 -5.58
C VAL A 273 -4.34 6.38 -6.17
N SER A 274 -5.04 5.46 -6.81
CA SER A 274 -4.44 4.29 -7.46
C SER A 274 -4.87 4.25 -8.93
N ILE A 275 -3.92 4.44 -9.84
CA ILE A 275 -4.12 4.43 -11.29
C ILE A 275 -3.41 3.22 -11.89
N ASP A 276 -4.13 2.37 -12.59
CA ASP A 276 -3.54 1.18 -13.23
C ASP A 276 -2.86 1.54 -14.56
N TYR A 277 -2.14 0.59 -15.15
CA TYR A 277 -1.33 0.75 -16.37
C TYR A 277 -2.12 1.17 -17.63
N ASP A 278 -3.43 1.06 -17.59
CA ASP A 278 -4.38 1.46 -18.65
C ASP A 278 -5.02 2.84 -18.40
N GLY A 279 -4.55 3.56 -17.38
CA GLY A 279 -5.07 4.87 -17.01
C GLY A 279 -6.37 4.82 -16.17
N ILE A 280 -6.81 3.65 -15.75
CA ILE A 280 -8.01 3.51 -14.91
C ILE A 280 -7.70 3.84 -13.46
N TYR A 281 -8.42 4.82 -12.90
CA TYR A 281 -8.45 5.11 -11.48
C TYR A 281 -9.33 4.09 -10.75
N THR A 282 -8.75 3.36 -9.81
CA THR A 282 -9.43 2.31 -9.02
C THR A 282 -9.69 2.78 -7.60
N LEU A 283 -10.70 2.21 -6.93
CA LEU A 283 -11.11 2.61 -5.56
C LEU A 283 -9.94 2.56 -4.54
N CYS A 284 -9.06 1.58 -4.66
CA CYS A 284 -7.88 1.42 -3.78
C CYS A 284 -6.84 0.49 -4.41
N CYS A 285 -5.71 0.32 -3.73
CA CYS A 285 -4.61 -0.55 -4.19
C CYS A 285 -4.96 -2.04 -4.32
N ASN A 286 -6.06 -2.53 -3.72
CA ASN A 286 -6.51 -3.93 -3.87
C ASN A 286 -7.39 -4.15 -5.11
N ILE A 287 -7.87 -3.09 -5.74
CA ILE A 287 -8.71 -3.15 -6.93
C ILE A 287 -7.84 -3.05 -8.17
N ARG A 288 -8.15 -3.84 -9.21
CA ARG A 288 -7.44 -3.86 -10.49
C ARG A 288 -8.41 -3.59 -11.63
N SER A 289 -7.94 -2.92 -12.67
CA SER A 289 -8.73 -2.59 -13.86
C SER A 289 -9.04 -3.82 -14.72
N ASP A 290 -8.16 -4.82 -14.71
CA ASP A 290 -8.22 -6.04 -15.53
C ASP A 290 -8.92 -7.24 -14.83
N VAL A 291 -9.56 -7.02 -13.69
CA VAL A 291 -10.35 -8.03 -12.97
C VAL A 291 -11.83 -7.73 -13.16
N LYS A 292 -12.59 -8.67 -13.75
CA LYS A 292 -14.01 -8.51 -14.04
C LYS A 292 -14.84 -8.20 -12.77
N GLU A 293 -14.56 -8.89 -11.70
CA GLU A 293 -15.24 -8.72 -10.39
C GLU A 293 -14.99 -7.33 -9.79
N HIS A 294 -13.99 -6.61 -10.28
CA HIS A 294 -13.65 -5.26 -9.84
C HIS A 294 -14.28 -4.13 -10.65
N GLU A 295 -15.00 -4.42 -11.73
CA GLU A 295 -15.57 -3.42 -12.63
C GLU A 295 -16.39 -2.34 -11.92
N ASN A 296 -17.19 -2.71 -10.92
CA ASN A 296 -17.98 -1.77 -10.14
C ASN A 296 -17.14 -0.83 -9.26
N TYR A 297 -15.86 -1.15 -9.03
CA TYR A 297 -14.93 -0.40 -8.17
C TYR A 297 -13.94 0.47 -8.96
N LEU A 298 -14.10 0.54 -10.29
CA LEU A 298 -13.35 1.44 -11.16
C LEU A 298 -14.01 2.82 -11.11
N ILE A 299 -13.24 3.86 -10.76
CA ILE A 299 -13.78 5.22 -10.57
C ILE A 299 -13.94 5.92 -11.91
N GLY A 300 -12.97 5.80 -12.80
CA GLY A 300 -12.99 6.38 -14.15
C GLY A 300 -11.63 6.26 -14.82
N ASN A 301 -11.48 6.85 -16.01
CA ASN A 301 -10.23 6.85 -16.76
C ASN A 301 -9.63 8.26 -16.77
N VAL A 302 -8.37 8.39 -16.33
CA VAL A 302 -7.64 9.67 -16.28
C VAL A 302 -7.25 10.18 -17.67
N GLU A 303 -7.32 9.35 -18.72
CA GLU A 303 -7.14 9.79 -20.11
C GLU A 303 -8.20 10.82 -20.49
N ASN A 304 -9.47 10.58 -20.09
CA ASN A 304 -10.62 11.36 -20.48
C ASN A 304 -11.13 12.34 -19.40
N ASN A 305 -10.66 12.17 -18.17
CA ASN A 305 -11.15 12.94 -17.01
C ASN A 305 -10.00 13.57 -16.25
N ASN A 306 -10.28 14.64 -15.55
CA ASN A 306 -9.34 15.26 -14.62
C ASN A 306 -9.27 14.43 -13.34
N ILE A 307 -8.05 14.25 -12.78
CA ILE A 307 -7.84 13.44 -11.56
C ILE A 307 -8.59 14.00 -10.35
N PHE A 308 -8.75 15.32 -10.26
CA PHE A 308 -9.45 15.98 -9.15
C PHE A 308 -10.97 15.77 -9.24
N GLU A 309 -11.53 15.75 -10.46
CA GLU A 309 -12.94 15.43 -10.70
C GLU A 309 -13.24 13.98 -10.37
N LEU A 310 -12.37 13.04 -10.76
CA LEU A 310 -12.51 11.64 -10.39
C LEU A 310 -12.44 11.45 -8.87
N PHE A 311 -11.53 12.13 -8.18
CA PHE A 311 -11.39 12.09 -6.73
C PHE A 311 -12.61 12.65 -5.99
N THR A 312 -13.38 13.53 -6.61
CA THR A 312 -14.60 14.17 -6.05
C THR A 312 -15.88 13.71 -6.73
N SER A 313 -15.84 12.64 -7.52
CA SER A 313 -17.01 12.10 -8.20
C SER A 313 -18.02 11.47 -7.22
N ASP A 314 -19.31 11.47 -7.59
CA ASP A 314 -20.36 10.85 -6.80
C ASP A 314 -20.06 9.38 -6.50
N LYS A 315 -19.48 8.67 -7.47
CA LYS A 315 -19.12 7.26 -7.33
C LYS A 315 -18.15 7.02 -6.15
N ILE A 316 -17.06 7.78 -6.05
CA ILE A 316 -16.12 7.61 -4.95
C ILE A 316 -16.66 8.11 -3.62
N ILE A 317 -17.52 9.16 -3.64
CA ILE A 317 -18.19 9.68 -2.46
C ILE A 317 -19.10 8.62 -1.84
N GLU A 318 -19.87 7.90 -2.65
CA GLU A 318 -20.72 6.80 -2.19
C GLU A 318 -19.90 5.67 -1.55
N PHE A 319 -18.75 5.28 -2.15
CA PHE A 319 -17.85 4.33 -1.53
C PHE A 319 -17.29 4.84 -0.19
N ARG A 320 -16.90 6.11 -0.09
CA ARG A 320 -16.43 6.71 1.17
C ARG A 320 -17.50 6.65 2.26
N LYS A 321 -18.76 6.96 1.91
CA LYS A 321 -19.91 6.86 2.85
C LYS A 321 -20.12 5.43 3.34
N HIS A 322 -20.03 4.43 2.44
CA HIS A 322 -20.13 3.02 2.82
C HIS A 322 -18.98 2.58 3.73
N LEU A 323 -17.77 2.94 3.38
CA LEU A 323 -16.54 2.52 4.07
C LEU A 323 -16.31 3.25 5.40
N LEU A 324 -17.01 4.39 5.63
CA LEU A 324 -17.01 5.11 6.90
C LEU A 324 -17.63 4.26 8.02
N ARG A 325 -18.59 3.40 7.71
CA ARG A 325 -19.37 2.63 8.69
C ARG A 325 -18.62 1.42 9.29
N GLY A 326 -17.39 1.17 8.89
CA GLY A 326 -16.55 0.09 9.44
C GLY A 326 -17.17 -1.31 9.29
N ASN A 327 -17.47 -1.96 10.40
CA ASN A 327 -18.02 -3.33 10.47
C ASN A 327 -19.33 -3.56 9.73
N SER A 328 -20.14 -2.53 9.56
CA SER A 328 -21.48 -2.70 9.07
C SER A 328 -21.50 -2.72 7.54
N LYS A 329 -21.80 -3.89 6.98
CA LYS A 329 -22.19 -4.05 5.58
C LYS A 329 -21.11 -3.74 4.55
N LYS A 330 -19.89 -4.25 4.76
CA LYS A 330 -18.95 -4.39 3.65
C LYS A 330 -19.58 -5.24 2.56
N ILE A 331 -19.45 -4.83 1.31
CA ILE A 331 -20.05 -5.49 0.15
C ILE A 331 -19.00 -5.80 -0.90
N GLY A 332 -19.20 -6.85 -1.66
CA GLY A 332 -18.36 -7.25 -2.79
C GLY A 332 -16.87 -7.31 -2.43
N ALA A 333 -16.03 -6.64 -3.20
CA ALA A 333 -14.56 -6.63 -3.04
C ALA A 333 -14.06 -6.15 -1.67
N CYS A 334 -14.88 -5.45 -0.89
CA CYS A 334 -14.52 -5.00 0.46
C CYS A 334 -14.91 -5.96 1.57
N THR A 335 -15.65 -7.04 1.29
CA THR A 335 -16.28 -7.93 2.29
C THR A 335 -15.26 -8.54 3.25
N TYR A 336 -14.20 -9.11 2.73
CA TYR A 336 -13.17 -9.79 3.51
C TYR A 336 -11.86 -9.00 3.59
N CYS A 337 -11.87 -7.74 3.18
CA CYS A 337 -10.68 -6.90 3.17
C CYS A 337 -10.11 -6.74 4.59
N SER A 338 -8.80 -7.00 4.73
CA SER A 338 -8.05 -6.90 5.99
C SER A 338 -7.28 -5.57 6.14
N MET A 339 -7.21 -4.77 5.06
CA MET A 339 -6.44 -3.53 5.00
C MET A 339 -7.19 -2.33 5.57
#